data_4b5ab682f3bb495059e729280114b872
#
_entry.id   4b5ab682f3bb495059e729280114b872
#
_cell.length_a   1.000
_cell.length_b   1.000
_cell.length_c   1.000
_cell.angle_alpha   90.00
_cell.angle_beta   90.00
_cell.angle_gamma   90.00
#
_symmetry.space_group_name_H-M   'P 1'
#
loop_
_entity.id
_entity.type
_entity.pdbx_description
1 polymer ?
#
loop_
_entity_poly.entity_id
_entity_poly.type
_entity_poly.pdbx_seq_one_letter_code
_entity_poly.pdbx_strand_id
1 'polypeptide(L)'
;LHIPTITDKSLAPKGHHAAYTLIPVPNNASKIDWSVQGKILTDKVLSFLDNEGYIPGLQKNLVHSEFITPDYFENTLNSHLGNSFGVEPKLIHSAFFRPHNRSEDIKGLYLVGASSQPGAGTPSVMMSAKMTARALASDFENSIAAWKGK
;
A
#
# COMPACT_ATOMS: atom_id res chain seq x y z
N LEU A 1 -7.79 2.00 12.32
CA LEU A 1 -6.94 2.06 13.50
C LEU A 1 -6.37 0.68 13.79
N HIS A 2 -5.06 0.61 14.01
CA HIS A 2 -4.37 -0.60 14.41
C HIS A 2 -3.39 -0.26 15.55
N ILE A 3 -3.36 -1.09 16.59
CA ILE A 3 -2.49 -0.92 17.77
C ILE A 3 -1.65 -2.19 17.92
N PRO A 4 -0.54 -2.33 17.20
CA PRO A 4 0.25 -3.56 17.15
C PRO A 4 0.84 -3.96 18.50
N THR A 5 1.07 -3.02 19.40
CA THR A 5 1.56 -3.28 20.77
C THR A 5 0.60 -4.05 21.66
N ILE A 6 -0.65 -4.25 21.25
CA ILE A 6 -1.57 -5.17 21.94
C ILE A 6 -1.09 -6.62 21.76
N THR A 7 -0.58 -6.94 20.58
CA THR A 7 -0.09 -8.28 20.24
C THR A 7 1.41 -8.43 20.57
N ASP A 8 2.21 -7.43 20.23
CA ASP A 8 3.67 -7.44 20.45
C ASP A 8 4.11 -6.19 21.24
N LYS A 9 4.35 -6.37 22.52
CA LYS A 9 4.76 -5.30 23.44
C LYS A 9 6.16 -4.75 23.16
N SER A 10 6.98 -5.43 22.33
CA SER A 10 8.34 -4.97 22.00
C SER A 10 8.34 -3.78 21.04
N LEU A 11 7.21 -3.48 20.41
CA LEU A 11 7.05 -2.40 19.42
C LEU A 11 6.91 -1.00 20.04
N ALA A 12 6.95 -0.87 21.36
CA ALA A 12 7.01 0.42 22.06
C ALA A 12 7.77 0.29 23.38
N PRO A 13 8.31 1.39 23.92
CA PRO A 13 8.90 1.40 25.25
C PRO A 13 7.90 0.96 26.32
N LYS A 14 8.41 0.45 27.45
CA LYS A 14 7.58 0.00 28.58
C LYS A 14 6.61 1.10 29.01
N GLY A 15 5.33 0.76 29.11
CA GLY A 15 4.25 1.69 29.50
C GLY A 15 3.74 2.57 28.36
N HIS A 16 4.21 2.36 27.14
CA HIS A 16 3.74 3.07 25.94
C HIS A 16 3.05 2.12 24.96
N HIS A 17 2.33 2.71 24.01
CA HIS A 17 1.73 2.01 22.89
C HIS A 17 2.13 2.68 21.59
N ALA A 18 2.29 1.88 20.53
CA ALA A 18 2.34 2.34 19.16
C ALA A 18 1.00 2.07 18.48
N ALA A 19 0.53 3.02 17.71
CA ALA A 19 -0.69 2.89 16.92
C ALA A 19 -0.51 3.54 15.54
N TYR A 20 -1.21 3.06 14.55
CA TYR A 20 -1.36 3.78 13.29
C TYR A 20 -2.81 3.76 12.79
N THR A 21 -3.18 4.82 12.08
CA THR A 21 -4.49 4.99 11.46
C THR A 21 -4.31 5.20 9.97
N LEU A 22 -5.01 4.40 9.17
CA LEU A 22 -5.08 4.56 7.73
C LEU A 22 -6.39 5.26 7.38
N ILE A 23 -6.29 6.31 6.57
CA ILE A 23 -7.42 7.10 6.12
C ILE A 23 -7.34 7.21 4.59
N PRO A 24 -8.36 6.75 3.86
CA PRO A 24 -8.45 6.98 2.43
C PRO A 24 -8.58 8.48 2.16
N VAL A 25 -7.71 8.99 1.30
CA VAL A 25 -7.71 10.39 0.86
C VAL A 25 -7.54 10.46 -0.66
N PRO A 26 -7.97 11.55 -1.31
CA PRO A 26 -7.69 11.77 -2.73
C PRO A 26 -6.18 11.80 -3.00
N ASN A 27 -5.78 11.30 -4.16
CA ASN A 27 -4.41 11.40 -4.64
C ASN A 27 -4.05 12.82 -5.13
N ASN A 28 -2.82 13.02 -5.59
CA ASN A 28 -2.31 14.35 -5.99
C ASN A 28 -2.99 14.95 -7.24
N ALA A 29 -3.79 14.20 -7.99
CA ALA A 29 -4.66 14.78 -9.02
C ALA A 29 -5.72 15.73 -8.46
N SER A 30 -6.05 15.61 -7.16
CA SER A 30 -7.02 16.48 -6.49
C SER A 30 -6.54 17.91 -6.25
N LYS A 31 -5.23 18.17 -6.41
CA LYS A 31 -4.59 19.47 -6.13
C LYS A 31 -4.75 19.95 -4.68
N ILE A 32 -4.97 19.04 -3.73
CA ILE A 32 -4.98 19.35 -2.31
C ILE A 32 -3.54 19.62 -1.88
N ASP A 33 -3.34 20.74 -1.20
CA ASP A 33 -2.04 21.06 -0.57
C ASP A 33 -1.87 20.21 0.70
N TRP A 34 -1.23 19.06 0.55
CA TRP A 34 -0.99 18.13 1.65
C TRP A 34 0.01 18.62 2.69
N SER A 35 0.84 19.62 2.35
CA SER A 35 1.74 20.24 3.32
C SER A 35 0.98 20.97 4.44
N VAL A 36 -0.21 21.49 4.11
CA VAL A 36 -1.12 22.15 5.04
C VAL A 36 -2.20 21.21 5.55
N GLN A 37 -2.88 20.52 4.62
CA GLN A 37 -4.06 19.68 4.97
C GLN A 37 -3.69 18.41 5.75
N GLY A 38 -2.47 17.91 5.59
CA GLY A 38 -2.01 16.72 6.32
C GLY A 38 -2.07 16.92 7.83
N LYS A 39 -1.54 18.02 8.33
CA LYS A 39 -1.60 18.33 9.77
C LYS A 39 -3.03 18.56 10.25
N ILE A 40 -3.83 19.31 9.52
CA ILE A 40 -5.22 19.60 9.89
C ILE A 40 -6.04 18.30 9.99
N LEU A 41 -5.85 17.39 9.03
CA LEU A 41 -6.51 16.08 9.05
C LEU A 41 -6.04 15.24 10.23
N THR A 42 -4.73 15.21 10.48
CA THR A 42 -4.16 14.48 11.63
C THR A 42 -4.75 14.96 12.94
N ASP A 43 -4.81 16.27 13.18
CA ASP A 43 -5.37 16.84 14.40
C ASP A 43 -6.87 16.49 14.57
N LYS A 44 -7.63 16.52 13.47
CA LYS A 44 -9.05 16.07 13.48
C LYS A 44 -9.19 14.59 13.84
N VAL A 45 -8.33 13.74 13.30
CA VAL A 45 -8.37 12.31 13.58
C VAL A 45 -7.98 12.00 15.02
N LEU A 46 -6.94 12.63 15.55
CA LEU A 46 -6.56 12.48 16.95
C LEU A 46 -7.70 12.91 17.89
N SER A 47 -8.33 14.05 17.58
CA SER A 47 -9.50 14.53 18.34
C SER A 47 -10.68 13.58 18.24
N PHE A 48 -10.95 13.04 17.07
CA PHE A 48 -12.02 12.06 16.86
C PHE A 48 -11.78 10.77 17.66
N LEU A 49 -10.56 10.23 17.61
CA LEU A 49 -10.21 9.00 18.34
C LEU A 49 -10.33 9.15 19.85
N ASP A 50 -10.02 10.33 20.38
CA ASP A 50 -10.14 10.65 21.81
C ASP A 50 -11.60 10.87 22.20
N ASN A 51 -12.30 11.78 21.51
CA ASN A 51 -13.66 12.21 21.86
C ASN A 51 -14.71 11.11 21.70
N GLU A 52 -14.57 10.27 20.66
CA GLU A 52 -15.47 9.13 20.43
C GLU A 52 -15.10 7.89 21.28
N GLY A 53 -14.11 8.01 22.15
CA GLY A 53 -13.72 6.96 23.09
C GLY A 53 -13.02 5.75 22.49
N TYR A 54 -12.52 5.84 21.25
CA TYR A 54 -11.70 4.77 20.65
C TYR A 54 -10.36 4.62 21.36
N ILE A 55 -9.74 5.75 21.77
CA ILE A 55 -8.55 5.81 22.61
C ILE A 55 -8.75 6.95 23.63
N PRO A 56 -9.44 6.70 24.73
CA PRO A 56 -9.73 7.75 25.74
C PRO A 56 -8.45 8.35 26.30
N GLY A 57 -8.36 9.69 26.31
CA GLY A 57 -7.19 10.42 26.81
C GLY A 57 -6.00 10.44 25.85
N LEU A 58 -6.21 10.11 24.56
CA LEU A 58 -5.16 10.08 23.54
C LEU A 58 -4.40 11.41 23.49
N GLN A 59 -5.10 12.54 23.36
CA GLN A 59 -4.46 13.84 23.18
C GLN A 59 -3.61 14.23 24.40
N LYS A 60 -4.07 13.90 25.61
CA LYS A 60 -3.35 14.16 26.86
C LYS A 60 -2.08 13.32 27.01
N ASN A 61 -2.08 12.11 26.45
CA ASN A 61 -1.00 11.13 26.61
C ASN A 61 -0.17 10.94 25.32
N LEU A 62 -0.41 11.75 24.30
CA LEU A 62 0.32 11.68 23.03
C LEU A 62 1.76 12.16 23.23
N VAL A 63 2.71 11.28 23.00
CA VAL A 63 4.15 11.57 23.09
C VAL A 63 4.71 11.97 21.73
N HIS A 64 4.27 11.29 20.68
CA HIS A 64 4.77 11.51 19.32
C HIS A 64 3.68 11.19 18.31
N SER A 65 3.63 11.97 17.22
CA SER A 65 2.73 11.76 16.09
C SER A 65 3.41 12.18 14.80
N GLU A 66 3.33 11.32 13.80
CA GLU A 66 3.75 11.58 12.43
C GLU A 66 2.60 11.27 11.47
N PHE A 67 2.67 11.83 10.27
CA PHE A 67 1.74 11.51 9.20
C PHE A 67 2.47 11.42 7.85
N ILE A 68 1.95 10.57 7.00
CA ILE A 68 2.44 10.37 5.64
C ILE A 68 1.31 10.75 4.68
N THR A 69 1.61 11.57 3.71
CA THR A 69 0.66 12.09 2.73
C THR A 69 0.90 11.49 1.34
N PRO A 70 0.00 11.71 0.36
CA PRO A 70 0.26 11.33 -1.03
C PRO A 70 1.58 11.86 -1.59
N ASP A 71 2.04 13.05 -1.17
CA ASP A 71 3.32 13.61 -1.62
C ASP A 71 4.52 12.73 -1.28
N TYR A 72 4.50 12.07 -0.12
CA TYR A 72 5.55 11.13 0.26
C TYR A 72 5.58 9.93 -0.70
N PHE A 73 4.41 9.38 -1.03
CA PHE A 73 4.33 8.24 -1.95
C PHE A 73 4.79 8.62 -3.36
N GLU A 74 4.49 9.83 -3.81
CA GLU A 74 4.94 10.33 -5.12
C GLU A 74 6.44 10.63 -5.14
N ASN A 75 6.91 11.44 -4.20
CA ASN A 75 8.26 12.00 -4.24
C ASN A 75 9.34 11.03 -3.71
N THR A 76 8.98 10.13 -2.78
CA THR A 76 9.94 9.19 -2.14
C THR A 76 9.84 7.80 -2.72
N LEU A 77 8.63 7.31 -2.98
CA LEU A 77 8.39 5.96 -3.47
C LEU A 77 8.10 5.90 -4.97
N ASN A 78 8.13 7.06 -5.65
CA ASN A 78 7.91 7.19 -7.09
C ASN A 78 6.56 6.60 -7.55
N SER A 79 5.54 6.66 -6.69
CA SER A 79 4.19 6.18 -6.99
C SER A 79 3.42 7.22 -7.79
N HIS A 80 2.84 6.81 -8.91
CA HIS A 80 2.07 7.70 -9.78
C HIS A 80 0.97 8.44 -8.99
N LEU A 81 1.01 9.78 -9.03
CA LEU A 81 0.08 10.66 -8.31
C LEU A 81 -0.02 10.38 -6.80
N GLY A 82 1.00 9.82 -6.20
CA GLY A 82 1.03 9.58 -4.75
C GLY A 82 0.07 8.47 -4.27
N ASN A 83 -0.30 7.52 -5.13
CA ASN A 83 -1.12 6.41 -4.70
C ASN A 83 -0.30 5.43 -3.83
N SER A 84 -0.91 4.90 -2.76
CA SER A 84 -0.24 3.96 -1.84
C SER A 84 -0.61 2.48 -2.08
N PHE A 85 -1.72 2.20 -2.78
CA PHE A 85 -2.25 0.85 -2.94
C PHE A 85 -2.38 0.38 -4.39
N GLY A 86 -1.85 1.15 -5.34
CA GLY A 86 -1.96 0.85 -6.77
C GLY A 86 -3.32 1.26 -7.35
N VAL A 87 -3.77 0.53 -8.36
CA VAL A 87 -5.00 0.84 -9.10
C VAL A 87 -6.21 0.75 -8.19
N GLU A 88 -7.10 1.75 -8.28
CA GLU A 88 -8.36 1.80 -7.52
C GLU A 88 -9.19 0.53 -7.73
N PRO A 89 -9.73 -0.09 -6.66
CA PRO A 89 -10.44 -1.37 -6.74
C PRO A 89 -11.88 -1.22 -7.24
N LYS A 90 -12.07 -0.57 -8.40
CA LYS A 90 -13.34 -0.62 -9.14
C LYS A 90 -13.56 -2.01 -9.73
N LEU A 91 -14.82 -2.36 -10.02
CA LEU A 91 -15.15 -3.67 -10.59
C LEU A 91 -14.30 -3.99 -11.84
N ILE A 92 -14.16 -3.01 -12.74
CA ILE A 92 -13.35 -3.11 -13.98
C ILE A 92 -11.83 -3.12 -13.74
N HIS A 93 -11.36 -2.91 -12.52
CA HIS A 93 -9.96 -2.93 -12.12
C HIS A 93 -9.67 -3.96 -11.04
N SER A 94 -10.58 -4.93 -10.87
CA SER A 94 -10.47 -5.94 -9.81
C SER A 94 -10.44 -7.34 -10.40
N ALA A 95 -9.92 -8.29 -9.63
CA ALA A 95 -9.85 -9.70 -9.99
C ALA A 95 -9.25 -9.91 -11.40
N PHE A 96 -10.01 -10.51 -12.31
CA PHE A 96 -9.56 -10.81 -13.67
C PHE A 96 -9.18 -9.56 -14.49
N PHE A 97 -9.88 -8.46 -14.30
CA PHE A 97 -9.66 -7.20 -15.06
C PHE A 97 -8.45 -6.39 -14.56
N ARG A 98 -7.77 -6.85 -13.51
CA ARG A 98 -6.55 -6.23 -13.05
C ARG A 98 -5.39 -6.60 -14.00
N PRO A 99 -4.41 -5.70 -14.25
CA PRO A 99 -3.27 -6.02 -15.10
C PRO A 99 -2.65 -7.37 -14.76
N HIS A 100 -2.48 -8.22 -15.77
CA HIS A 100 -1.91 -9.54 -15.58
C HIS A 100 -0.41 -9.47 -15.26
N ASN A 101 0.13 -10.53 -14.67
CA ASN A 101 1.56 -10.60 -14.35
C ASN A 101 2.45 -10.74 -15.59
N ARG A 102 1.93 -11.20 -16.73
CA ARG A 102 2.54 -11.02 -18.06
C ARG A 102 1.90 -9.83 -18.74
N SER A 103 2.70 -8.93 -19.30
CA SER A 103 2.15 -7.86 -20.14
C SER A 103 1.49 -8.45 -21.38
N GLU A 104 0.30 -7.97 -21.71
CA GLU A 104 -0.43 -8.33 -22.92
C GLU A 104 0.09 -7.55 -24.13
N ASP A 105 0.62 -6.36 -23.90
CA ASP A 105 1.04 -5.43 -24.95
C ASP A 105 2.53 -5.57 -25.30
N ILE A 106 3.37 -5.92 -24.32
CA ILE A 106 4.83 -5.92 -24.47
C ILE A 106 5.39 -7.31 -24.15
N LYS A 107 5.87 -7.99 -25.19
CA LYS A 107 6.47 -9.31 -25.05
C LYS A 107 7.71 -9.25 -24.16
N GLY A 108 7.78 -10.15 -23.18
CA GLY A 108 8.90 -10.24 -22.24
C GLY A 108 8.86 -9.25 -21.08
N LEU A 109 7.81 -8.41 -20.98
CA LEU A 109 7.57 -7.56 -19.82
C LEU A 109 6.70 -8.32 -18.80
N TYR A 110 7.11 -8.26 -17.54
CA TYR A 110 6.38 -8.84 -16.42
C TYR A 110 6.06 -7.77 -15.39
N LEU A 111 4.87 -7.87 -14.80
CA LEU A 111 4.35 -6.95 -13.80
C LEU A 111 4.21 -7.66 -12.45
N VAL A 112 4.62 -7.00 -11.39
CA VAL A 112 4.54 -7.53 -10.02
C VAL A 112 4.18 -6.42 -9.04
N GLY A 113 3.37 -6.75 -8.05
CA GLY A 113 3.04 -5.82 -6.97
C GLY A 113 1.55 -5.48 -6.86
N ALA A 114 1.27 -4.39 -6.15
CA ALA A 114 -0.08 -4.01 -5.78
C ALA A 114 -0.98 -3.64 -6.97
N SER A 115 -0.41 -3.17 -8.07
CA SER A 115 -1.16 -2.77 -9.28
C SER A 115 -1.45 -3.91 -10.24
N SER A 116 -0.81 -5.08 -10.08
CA SER A 116 -1.05 -6.29 -10.88
C SER A 116 -1.88 -7.32 -10.10
N GLN A 117 -2.21 -8.43 -10.75
CA GLN A 117 -2.90 -9.54 -10.09
C GLN A 117 -2.05 -10.15 -8.98
N PRO A 118 -2.67 -10.60 -7.86
CA PRO A 118 -4.10 -10.55 -7.53
C PRO A 118 -4.57 -9.22 -6.92
N GLY A 119 -3.68 -8.29 -6.57
CA GLY A 119 -4.03 -6.96 -6.07
C GLY A 119 -3.22 -6.46 -4.89
N ALA A 120 -3.75 -5.46 -4.19
CA ALA A 120 -3.11 -4.79 -3.07
C ALA A 120 -3.18 -5.62 -1.77
N GLY A 121 -2.34 -5.22 -0.81
CA GLY A 121 -2.17 -5.87 0.49
C GLY A 121 -1.00 -6.84 0.52
N THR A 122 -0.32 -6.95 1.66
CA THR A 122 0.92 -7.74 1.80
C THR A 122 0.78 -9.18 1.30
N PRO A 123 -0.25 -9.97 1.68
CA PRO A 123 -0.40 -11.33 1.16
C PRO A 123 -0.58 -11.38 -0.35
N SER A 124 -1.35 -10.45 -0.91
CA SER A 124 -1.62 -10.38 -2.35
C SER A 124 -0.37 -9.99 -3.14
N VAL A 125 0.43 -9.04 -2.65
CA VAL A 125 1.70 -8.63 -3.28
C VAL A 125 2.71 -9.78 -3.26
N MET A 126 2.80 -10.53 -2.16
CA MET A 126 3.63 -11.74 -2.09
C MET A 126 3.17 -12.82 -3.09
N MET A 127 1.85 -12.99 -3.24
CA MET A 127 1.29 -13.91 -4.23
C MET A 127 1.57 -13.44 -5.66
N SER A 128 1.47 -12.13 -5.93
CA SER A 128 1.84 -11.54 -7.21
C SER A 128 3.29 -11.87 -7.58
N ALA A 129 4.23 -11.73 -6.63
CA ALA A 129 5.63 -12.09 -6.85
C ALA A 129 5.79 -13.57 -7.21
N LYS A 130 5.11 -14.47 -6.47
CA LYS A 130 5.13 -15.91 -6.74
C LYS A 130 4.57 -16.26 -8.12
N MET A 131 3.45 -15.62 -8.51
CA MET A 131 2.82 -15.83 -9.82
C MET A 131 3.73 -15.34 -10.95
N THR A 132 4.32 -14.16 -10.80
CA THR A 132 5.23 -13.57 -11.79
C THR A 132 6.49 -14.43 -11.96
N ALA A 133 7.10 -14.87 -10.87
CA ALA A 133 8.28 -15.74 -10.93
C ALA A 133 8.01 -17.07 -11.65
N ARG A 134 6.85 -17.68 -11.37
CA ARG A 134 6.43 -18.92 -12.08
C ARG A 134 6.19 -18.69 -13.56
N ALA A 135 5.54 -17.59 -13.91
CA ALA A 135 5.29 -17.20 -15.29
C ALA A 135 6.61 -17.02 -16.06
N LEU A 136 7.54 -16.29 -15.47
CA LEU A 136 8.88 -16.06 -16.03
C LEU A 136 9.65 -17.37 -16.21
N ALA A 137 9.68 -18.24 -15.19
CA ALA A 137 10.39 -19.53 -15.27
C ALA A 137 9.83 -20.42 -16.40
N SER A 138 8.49 -20.53 -16.49
CA SER A 138 7.83 -21.30 -17.55
C SER A 138 8.16 -20.76 -18.95
N ASP A 139 8.16 -19.44 -19.12
CA ASP A 139 8.48 -18.83 -20.43
C ASP A 139 9.94 -19.00 -20.80
N PHE A 140 10.83 -18.99 -19.82
CA PHE A 140 12.26 -19.23 -20.03
C PHE A 140 12.55 -20.70 -20.41
N GLU A 141 11.93 -21.65 -19.73
CA GLU A 141 12.02 -23.08 -20.06
C GLU A 141 11.49 -23.37 -21.48
N ASN A 142 10.36 -22.82 -21.85
CA ASN A 142 9.79 -22.92 -23.19
C ASN A 142 10.71 -22.32 -24.27
N SER A 143 11.35 -21.20 -23.96
CA SER A 143 12.29 -20.53 -24.86
C SER A 143 13.55 -21.38 -25.11
N ILE A 144 14.07 -22.00 -24.04
CA ILE A 144 15.25 -22.92 -24.15
C ILE A 144 14.86 -24.17 -24.95
N ALA A 145 13.69 -24.75 -24.70
CA ALA A 145 13.23 -25.93 -25.44
C ALA A 145 13.08 -25.63 -26.95
N ALA A 146 12.48 -24.47 -27.29
CA ALA A 146 12.34 -24.03 -28.68
C ALA A 146 13.71 -23.76 -29.37
N TRP A 147 14.73 -23.32 -28.63
CA TRP A 147 16.06 -23.08 -29.14
C TRP A 147 16.81 -24.38 -29.38
N LYS A 148 16.71 -25.38 -28.48
CA LYS A 148 17.32 -26.69 -28.60
C LYS A 148 16.71 -27.58 -29.71
N GLY A 149 15.51 -27.25 -30.16
CA GLY A 149 14.78 -27.96 -31.23
C GLY A 149 15.06 -27.43 -32.64
N LYS A 150 15.93 -26.43 -32.78
CA LYS A 150 16.45 -25.93 -34.06
C LYS A 150 17.89 -26.40 -34.27
#